data_c219c111706574d4e75c53bd47aafd18
#
_entry.id   c219c111706574d4e75c53bd47aafd18
#
_cell.length_a   1.000
_cell.length_b   1.000
_cell.length_c   1.000
_cell.angle_alpha   90.00
_cell.angle_beta   90.00
_cell.angle_gamma   90.00
#
_symmetry.space_group_name_H-M   'P 1'
#
loop_
_entity.id
_entity.type
_entity.pdbx_description
1 polymer ?
#
loop_
_entity_poly.entity_id
_entity_poly.type
_entity_poly.pdbx_seq_one_letter_code
_entity_poly.pdbx_strand_id
1 'polypeptide(L)' 'MAGDKKVYQFELNSDQMDFLSSAKEKYAIPDESKVVRIMVDYLLSTPDIHSTVFDETRCLGCG' A
#
# COMPACT_ATOMS: atom_id res chain seq x y z
N MET A 1 5.66 14.17 9.47
CA MET A 1 4.62 14.89 8.90
C MET A 1 3.26 14.49 9.42
N ALA A 2 2.59 15.38 9.97
CA ALA A 2 1.31 15.09 10.52
C ALA A 2 0.26 15.79 9.68
N GLY A 3 -0.46 15.06 8.93
CA GLY A 3 -1.57 15.60 8.21
C GLY A 3 -2.84 15.05 8.79
N ASP A 4 -3.91 15.69 8.48
CA ASP A 4 -5.21 15.18 8.83
C ASP A 4 -5.49 13.95 7.99
N LYS A 5 -5.90 12.88 8.64
CA LYS A 5 -6.26 11.66 7.94
C LYS A 5 -7.71 11.74 7.50
N LYS A 6 -7.95 11.33 6.27
CA LYS A 6 -9.29 11.24 5.73
C LYS A 6 -9.49 9.85 5.16
N VAL A 7 -10.73 9.44 5.08
CA VAL A 7 -11.04 8.13 4.49
C VAL A 7 -11.11 8.26 2.98
N TYR A 8 -10.36 7.40 2.29
CA TYR A 8 -10.39 7.29 0.84
C TYR A 8 -10.73 5.86 0.49
N GLN A 9 -11.37 5.66 -0.65
CA GLN A 9 -11.76 4.32 -1.10
C GLN A 9 -10.92 3.90 -2.29
N PHE A 10 -10.43 2.66 -2.25
CA PHE A 10 -9.65 2.07 -3.32
C PHE A 10 -10.21 0.69 -3.63
N GLU A 11 -10.08 0.28 -4.87
CA GLU A 11 -10.45 -1.06 -5.27
C GLU A 11 -9.22 -1.95 -5.26
N LEU A 12 -9.30 -3.06 -4.55
CA LEU A 12 -8.24 -4.04 -4.47
C LEU A 12 -8.83 -5.40 -4.77
N ASN A 13 -8.03 -6.26 -5.43
CA ASN A 13 -8.46 -7.64 -5.61
C ASN A 13 -8.14 -8.43 -4.34
N SER A 14 -8.61 -9.69 -4.30
CA SER A 14 -8.47 -10.49 -3.08
C SER A 14 -7.02 -10.79 -2.74
N ASP A 15 -6.18 -10.99 -3.75
CA ASP A 15 -4.75 -11.25 -3.49
C ASP A 15 -4.08 -10.05 -2.84
N GLN A 16 -4.44 -8.86 -3.30
CA GLN A 16 -3.89 -7.63 -2.73
C GLN A 16 -4.37 -7.44 -1.30
N MET A 17 -5.63 -7.71 -1.04
CA MET A 17 -6.15 -7.61 0.31
C MET A 17 -5.53 -8.64 1.24
N ASP A 18 -5.32 -9.86 0.74
CA ASP A 18 -4.65 -10.91 1.51
C ASP A 18 -3.23 -10.49 1.88
N PHE A 19 -2.54 -9.84 0.96
CA PHE A 19 -1.20 -9.33 1.25
C PHE A 19 -1.23 -8.32 2.41
N LEU A 20 -2.19 -7.41 2.38
CA LEU A 20 -2.30 -6.41 3.45
C LEU A 20 -2.59 -7.08 4.80
N SER A 21 -3.49 -8.05 4.80
CA SER A 21 -3.83 -8.77 6.03
C SER A 21 -2.64 -9.55 6.56
N SER A 22 -1.90 -10.20 5.67
CA SER A 22 -0.71 -10.95 6.07
C SER A 22 0.35 -10.03 6.67
N ALA A 23 0.58 -8.89 6.05
CA ALA A 23 1.56 -7.94 6.54
C ALA A 23 1.15 -7.39 7.90
N LYS A 24 -0.15 -7.13 8.07
CA LYS A 24 -0.66 -6.65 9.34
C LYS A 24 -0.34 -7.62 10.47
N GLU A 25 -0.59 -8.91 10.22
CA GLU A 25 -0.36 -9.93 11.25
C GLU A 25 1.12 -10.17 11.49
N LYS A 26 1.89 -10.24 10.40
CA LYS A 26 3.30 -10.56 10.49
C LYS A 26 4.09 -9.50 11.27
N TYR A 27 3.72 -8.25 11.10
CA TYR A 27 4.45 -7.14 11.69
C TYR A 27 3.69 -6.48 12.85
N ALA A 28 2.61 -7.11 13.31
CA ALA A 28 1.83 -6.63 14.44
C ALA A 28 1.34 -5.19 14.24
N ILE A 29 0.84 -4.91 13.04
CA ILE A 29 0.30 -3.60 12.70
C ILE A 29 -1.19 -3.59 13.09
N PRO A 30 -1.71 -2.50 13.66
CA PRO A 30 -3.07 -2.50 14.18
C PRO A 30 -4.17 -2.74 13.17
N ASP A 31 -4.02 -2.24 11.95
CA ASP A 31 -5.05 -2.41 10.94
C ASP A 31 -4.46 -2.31 9.54
N GLU A 32 -5.26 -2.70 8.55
CA GLU A 32 -4.83 -2.70 7.16
C GLU A 32 -4.62 -1.29 6.63
N SER A 33 -5.38 -0.33 7.11
CA SER A 33 -5.19 1.06 6.70
C SER A 33 -3.80 1.55 7.05
N LYS A 34 -3.29 1.15 8.21
CA LYS A 34 -1.93 1.54 8.59
C LYS A 34 -0.90 0.87 7.70
N VAL A 35 -1.14 -0.38 7.28
CA VAL A 35 -0.24 -1.04 6.33
C VAL A 35 -0.14 -0.21 5.05
N VAL A 36 -1.28 0.24 4.53
CA VAL A 36 -1.31 1.06 3.32
C VAL A 36 -0.55 2.37 3.54
N ARG A 37 -0.77 3.02 4.68
CA ARG A 37 -0.08 4.28 4.97
C ARG A 37 1.43 4.10 5.02
N ILE A 38 1.88 2.99 5.61
CA ILE A 38 3.32 2.70 5.68
C ILE A 38 3.90 2.54 4.28
N MET A 39 3.20 1.82 3.42
CA MET A 39 3.66 1.62 2.05
C MET A 39 3.72 2.93 1.28
N VAL A 40 2.70 3.77 1.44
CA VAL A 40 2.68 5.08 0.78
C VAL A 40 3.80 5.95 1.30
N ASP A 41 4.02 5.96 2.61
CA ASP A 41 5.09 6.75 3.21
C ASP A 41 6.45 6.32 2.70
N TYR A 42 6.66 5.02 2.56
CA TYR A 42 7.91 4.50 2.02
C TYR A 42 8.14 5.01 0.60
N LEU A 43 7.11 4.92 -0.23
CA LEU A 43 7.23 5.39 -1.61
C LEU A 43 7.42 6.89 -1.68
N LEU A 44 6.73 7.64 -0.82
CA LEU A 44 6.88 9.09 -0.78
C LEU A 44 8.32 9.50 -0.49
N SER A 45 8.97 8.78 0.42
CA SER A 45 10.31 9.13 0.85
C SER A 45 11.41 8.47 0.03
N THR A 46 11.06 7.67 -0.96
CA THR A 46 12.02 6.92 -1.77
C THR A 46 11.74 7.13 -3.26
N PRO A 47 11.99 8.35 -3.78
CA PRO A 47 11.66 8.63 -5.18
C PRO A 47 12.42 7.80 -6.19
N ASP A 48 13.56 7.25 -5.80
CA ASP A 48 14.39 6.45 -6.70
C ASP A 48 13.66 5.26 -7.29
N ILE A 49 12.71 4.70 -6.56
CA ILE A 49 12.01 3.50 -7.00
C ILE A 49 10.69 3.79 -7.69
N HIS A 50 10.31 5.07 -7.82
CA HIS A 50 9.01 5.41 -8.40
C HIS A 50 8.89 4.89 -9.83
N SER A 51 9.92 5.03 -10.65
CA SER A 51 9.85 4.55 -12.02
C SER A 51 9.76 3.04 -12.07
N THR A 52 10.47 2.34 -11.21
CA THR A 52 10.39 0.89 -11.16
C THR A 52 8.98 0.43 -10.78
N VAL A 53 8.36 1.13 -9.84
CA VAL A 53 7.04 0.75 -9.35
C VAL A 53 5.94 1.10 -10.34
N PHE A 54 6.03 2.27 -10.97
CA PHE A 54 4.91 2.80 -11.74
C PHE A 54 5.07 2.68 -13.24
N ASP A 55 6.33 2.66 -13.74
CA ASP A 55 6.54 2.53 -15.19
C ASP A 55 6.31 1.10 -15.66
N GLU A 56 6.61 0.13 -14.83
CA GLU A 56 6.31 -1.25 -15.16
C GLU A 56 4.87 -1.53 -14.80
N THR A 57 4.05 -1.61 -15.80
CA THR A 57 2.64 -1.89 -15.59
C THR A 57 2.47 -3.34 -15.18
N ARG A 58 2.42 -3.58 -13.90
CA ARG A 58 2.19 -4.92 -13.37
C ARG A 58 0.72 -5.14 -13.24
N CYS A 59 0.23 -6.03 -14.02
CA CYS A 59 -1.18 -6.25 -14.03
C CYS A 59 -1.50 -7.57 -13.37
N LEU A 60 -1.31 -7.63 -12.07
CA LEU A 60 -1.69 -8.81 -11.31
C LEU A 60 -3.16 -8.72 -11.01
N GLY A 61 -3.95 -9.41 -11.78
CA GLY A 61 -5.38 -9.33 -11.61
C GLY A 61 -5.95 -8.02 -12.09
N CYS A 62 -5.34 -7.47 -13.04
CA CYS A 62 -5.70 -6.28 -13.77
C CYS A 62 -7.09 -5.76 -13.54
N GLY A 63 -7.18 -4.82 -12.75
CA GLY A 63 -8.48 -4.19 -12.57
C GLY A 63 -8.46 -2.78 -13.07
#